data_aa7a7ba77f2b6f4b2e3e9f75025af90c
#
_entry.id   aa7a7ba77f2b6f4b2e3e9f75025af90c
#
_cell.length_a   1.000
_cell.length_b   1.000
_cell.length_c   1.000
_cell.angle_alpha   90.00
_cell.angle_beta   90.00
_cell.angle_gamma   90.00
#
_symmetry.space_group_name_H-M   'P 1'
#
loop_
_entity.id
_entity.type
_entity.pdbx_description
1 polymer ?
#
loop_
_entity_poly.entity_id
_entity_poly.type
_entity_poly.pdbx_seq_one_letter_code
_entity_poly.pdbx_strand_id
1 'polypeptide(L)'
;MISVLLNSWALLLGMLLLMLGNGLHGTLIGVRGEIEQFTTFEMSIVMSAYFVGFLGASRLVPDLIRRVGHVRVFAALGSFISAVLIIFPLFAHPIVWTLGRLIIGFCFCGVYIVAESWLNNGASNDNRGKALSLYMIVQMAGIVAGQGLLLVADPGGYVLFMVISILVSISFAPILLSISPTPAFQRTNPMTLRQLYVSSPLGCVGMFLLGGVFSSQFGMAAVFGAAADLRLGQISAFVAAFYVGAMVLQYPIGWFSDRMDRRVLISIVSAMGALAALVGIFGWFSFPVLLGAAFLIGGMSNPLYSLLIAHTNDFLDYEDMVAASSGLLFINGLGAISGPLIVGWVMDQFGPSGFFLVIGTLMGGLTIYALYRMTQRASVAVEDTGVYAAVAPSASPVALKIAQDYAVDIAGEEEEG
;
A
#
# COMPACT_ATOMS: atom_id res chain seq x y z
N MET A 1 0.99 23.51 -7.21
CA MET A 1 1.74 22.75 -6.18
C MET A 1 2.12 23.57 -4.96
N ILE A 2 2.71 24.78 -5.11
CA ILE A 2 3.12 25.59 -3.95
C ILE A 2 1.91 25.99 -3.08
N SER A 3 0.78 26.36 -3.66
CA SER A 3 -0.45 26.68 -2.92
C SER A 3 -1.00 25.50 -2.13
N VAL A 4 -0.97 24.28 -2.69
CA VAL A 4 -1.37 23.07 -2.01
C VAL A 4 -0.43 22.77 -0.83
N LEU A 5 0.88 22.92 -1.04
CA LEU A 5 1.87 22.74 0.02
C LEU A 5 1.62 23.70 1.20
N LEU A 6 1.36 24.98 0.92
CA LEU A 6 1.13 25.99 1.95
C LEU A 6 -0.19 25.76 2.72
N ASN A 7 -1.22 25.26 2.05
CA ASN A 7 -2.52 25.01 2.69
C ASN A 7 -2.57 23.66 3.46
N SER A 8 -1.76 22.68 3.07
CA SER A 8 -1.78 21.34 3.64
C SER A 8 -0.47 20.95 4.35
N TRP A 9 0.43 21.88 4.61
CA TRP A 9 1.78 21.61 5.15
C TRP A 9 1.74 20.84 6.47
N ALA A 10 0.80 21.14 7.36
CA ALA A 10 0.69 20.48 8.66
C ALA A 10 0.31 19.00 8.50
N LEU A 11 -0.62 18.70 7.59
CA LEU A 11 -1.01 17.33 7.25
C LEU A 11 0.15 16.59 6.59
N LEU A 12 0.79 17.21 5.59
CA LEU A 12 1.90 16.59 4.85
C LEU A 12 3.12 16.32 5.75
N LEU A 13 3.45 17.26 6.64
CA LEU A 13 4.54 17.08 7.62
C LEU A 13 4.19 15.96 8.61
N GLY A 14 2.97 15.95 9.16
CA GLY A 14 2.50 14.89 10.04
C GLY A 14 2.56 13.53 9.36
N MET A 15 2.09 13.43 8.11
CA MET A 15 2.16 12.19 7.33
C MET A 15 3.59 11.78 7.00
N LEU A 16 4.49 12.72 6.71
CA LEU A 16 5.91 12.41 6.49
C LEU A 16 6.53 11.76 7.73
N LEU A 17 6.34 12.35 8.91
CA LEU A 17 6.87 11.83 10.18
C LEU A 17 6.26 10.46 10.52
N LEU A 18 4.96 10.31 10.30
CA LEU A 18 4.27 9.05 10.52
C LEU A 18 4.79 7.94 9.59
N MET A 19 5.02 8.26 8.30
CA MET A 19 5.53 7.32 7.32
C MET A 19 7.01 6.99 7.53
N LEU A 20 7.81 7.91 8.03
CA LEU A 20 9.15 7.64 8.55
C LEU A 20 9.12 6.53 9.62
N GLY A 21 8.23 6.68 10.59
CA GLY A 21 8.04 5.68 11.65
C GLY A 21 7.50 4.35 11.11
N ASN A 22 6.52 4.38 10.21
CA ASN A 22 5.93 3.16 9.62
C ASN A 22 6.93 2.38 8.75
N GLY A 23 7.73 3.09 7.94
CA GLY A 23 8.77 2.47 7.12
C GLY A 23 9.85 1.78 7.96
N LEU A 24 10.32 2.46 9.01
CA LEU A 24 11.26 1.87 9.98
C LEU A 24 10.64 0.67 10.69
N HIS A 25 9.40 0.80 11.20
CA HIS A 25 8.72 -0.26 11.97
C HIS A 25 8.56 -1.56 11.17
N GLY A 26 8.11 -1.47 9.91
CA GLY A 26 7.90 -2.65 9.07
C GLY A 26 9.18 -3.48 8.91
N THR A 27 10.30 -2.82 8.66
CA THR A 27 11.60 -3.48 8.48
C THR A 27 12.21 -3.92 9.80
N LEU A 28 12.11 -3.10 10.85
CA LEU A 28 12.61 -3.42 12.19
C LEU A 28 12.00 -4.69 12.75
N ILE A 29 10.68 -4.87 12.64
CA ILE A 29 9.99 -6.09 13.11
C ILE A 29 10.51 -7.33 12.37
N GLY A 30 10.74 -7.25 11.07
CA GLY A 30 11.30 -8.36 10.29
C GLY A 30 12.71 -8.76 10.76
N VAL A 31 13.59 -7.78 10.92
CA VAL A 31 14.97 -8.00 11.39
C VAL A 31 14.98 -8.47 12.85
N ARG A 32 14.19 -7.84 13.72
CA ARG A 32 14.11 -8.19 15.13
C ARG A 32 13.55 -9.59 15.36
N GLY A 33 12.60 -10.05 14.54
CA GLY A 33 12.06 -11.40 14.64
C GLY A 33 13.14 -12.47 14.48
N GLU A 34 14.09 -12.28 13.57
CA GLU A 34 15.25 -13.18 13.43
C GLU A 34 16.15 -13.14 14.66
N ILE A 35 16.42 -11.95 15.23
CA ILE A 35 17.21 -11.81 16.46
C ILE A 35 16.53 -12.53 17.64
N GLU A 36 15.20 -12.47 17.72
CA GLU A 36 14.41 -13.17 18.75
C GLU A 36 14.17 -14.65 18.42
N GLN A 37 14.75 -15.17 17.34
CA GLN A 37 14.66 -16.57 16.92
C GLN A 37 13.22 -17.01 16.60
N PHE A 38 12.38 -16.11 16.10
CA PHE A 38 11.06 -16.48 15.61
C PHE A 38 11.19 -17.22 14.27
N THR A 39 10.42 -18.29 14.11
CA THR A 39 10.37 -19.00 12.82
C THR A 39 9.81 -18.12 11.71
N THR A 40 10.18 -18.39 10.46
CA THR A 40 9.67 -17.65 9.29
C THR A 40 8.14 -17.71 9.23
N PHE A 41 7.54 -18.83 9.62
CA PHE A 41 6.09 -18.98 9.68
C PHE A 41 5.45 -18.12 10.79
N GLU A 42 6.02 -18.07 12.01
CA GLU A 42 5.55 -17.16 13.06
C GLU A 42 5.63 -15.72 12.61
N MET A 43 6.73 -15.32 11.97
CA MET A 43 6.86 -13.97 11.40
C MET A 43 5.82 -13.70 10.31
N SER A 44 5.45 -14.69 9.52
CA SER A 44 4.41 -14.53 8.49
C SER A 44 3.03 -14.28 9.12
N ILE A 45 2.71 -14.91 10.25
CA ILE A 45 1.48 -14.64 11.02
C ILE A 45 1.50 -13.20 11.57
N VAL A 46 2.61 -12.78 12.18
CA VAL A 46 2.81 -11.44 12.71
C VAL A 46 2.61 -10.39 11.60
N MET A 47 3.19 -10.63 10.41
CA MET A 47 3.07 -9.70 9.28
C MET A 47 1.66 -9.68 8.68
N SER A 48 1.01 -10.84 8.58
CA SER A 48 -0.38 -10.96 8.09
C SER A 48 -1.38 -10.24 9.00
N ALA A 49 -1.18 -10.26 10.31
CA ALA A 49 -2.07 -9.64 11.29
C ALA A 49 -2.24 -8.12 11.06
N TYR A 50 -1.22 -7.43 10.53
CA TYR A 50 -1.34 -6.04 10.13
C TYR A 50 -2.46 -5.83 9.09
N PHE A 51 -2.52 -6.67 8.08
CA PHE A 51 -3.52 -6.56 7.01
C PHE A 51 -4.92 -6.96 7.49
N VAL A 52 -5.03 -7.88 8.46
CA VAL A 52 -6.30 -8.18 9.14
C VAL A 52 -6.82 -6.94 9.86
N GLY A 53 -5.97 -6.28 10.65
CA GLY A 53 -6.30 -5.03 11.33
C GLY A 53 -6.69 -3.92 10.35
N PHE A 54 -5.90 -3.75 9.29
CA PHE A 54 -6.13 -2.76 8.24
C PHE A 54 -7.49 -2.97 7.55
N LEU A 55 -7.81 -4.20 7.16
CA LEU A 55 -9.08 -4.54 6.52
C LEU A 55 -10.27 -4.34 7.49
N GLY A 56 -10.12 -4.70 8.76
CA GLY A 56 -11.12 -4.45 9.79
C GLY A 56 -11.42 -2.96 9.98
N ALA A 57 -10.37 -2.14 10.02
CA ALA A 57 -10.47 -0.70 10.20
C ALA A 57 -11.17 -0.01 9.02
N SER A 58 -10.96 -0.46 7.79
CA SER A 58 -11.58 0.14 6.60
C SER A 58 -13.13 0.16 6.68
N ARG A 59 -13.72 -0.76 7.45
CA ARG A 59 -15.16 -0.83 7.70
C ARG A 59 -15.60 -0.17 9.01
N LEU A 60 -14.80 -0.29 10.07
CA LEU A 60 -15.19 0.15 11.42
C LEU A 60 -14.87 1.62 11.69
N VAL A 61 -13.76 2.13 11.17
CA VAL A 61 -13.31 3.50 11.44
C VAL A 61 -14.27 4.57 10.88
N PRO A 62 -14.88 4.43 9.70
CA PRO A 62 -15.91 5.37 9.24
C PRO A 62 -17.06 5.56 10.23
N ASP A 63 -17.50 4.49 10.90
CA ASP A 63 -18.54 4.55 11.91
C ASP A 63 -18.06 5.23 13.20
N LEU A 64 -16.79 5.01 13.59
CA LEU A 64 -16.19 5.72 14.72
C LEU A 64 -16.09 7.22 14.43
N ILE A 65 -15.63 7.60 13.23
CA ILE A 65 -15.53 9.01 12.82
C ILE A 65 -16.89 9.69 12.89
N ARG A 66 -17.96 9.02 12.44
CA ARG A 66 -19.33 9.58 12.52
C ARG A 66 -19.83 9.79 13.94
N ARG A 67 -19.44 8.92 14.88
CA ARG A 67 -19.90 9.00 16.28
C ARG A 67 -19.15 10.05 17.09
N VAL A 68 -17.83 10.15 16.93
CA VAL A 68 -17.00 10.98 17.82
C VAL A 68 -16.18 12.06 17.10
N GLY A 69 -16.19 12.07 15.77
CA GLY A 69 -15.49 13.05 14.92
C GLY A 69 -14.05 12.69 14.60
N HIS A 70 -13.52 13.28 13.52
CA HIS A 70 -12.20 12.99 12.94
C HIS A 70 -11.05 13.21 13.92
N VAL A 71 -11.03 14.38 14.62
CA VAL A 71 -9.95 14.77 15.53
C VAL A 71 -9.77 13.78 16.68
N ARG A 72 -10.89 13.37 17.30
CA ARG A 72 -10.84 12.43 18.44
C ARG A 72 -10.40 11.04 18.01
N VAL A 73 -10.91 10.55 16.87
CA VAL A 73 -10.50 9.26 16.30
C VAL A 73 -9.02 9.30 15.98
N PHE A 74 -8.55 10.35 15.29
CA PHE A 74 -7.15 10.52 14.92
C PHE A 74 -6.22 10.49 16.14
N ALA A 75 -6.52 11.27 17.17
CA ALA A 75 -5.73 11.32 18.40
C ALA A 75 -5.71 9.96 19.13
N ALA A 76 -6.85 9.26 19.22
CA ALA A 76 -6.92 7.95 19.85
C ALA A 76 -6.07 6.91 19.09
N LEU A 77 -6.17 6.87 17.75
CA LEU A 77 -5.39 5.95 16.91
C LEU A 77 -3.89 6.19 17.06
N GLY A 78 -3.43 7.46 17.08
CA GLY A 78 -2.04 7.80 17.31
C GLY A 78 -1.52 7.36 18.68
N SER A 79 -2.34 7.56 19.71
CA SER A 79 -2.00 7.10 21.07
C SER A 79 -1.85 5.57 21.13
N PHE A 80 -2.75 4.81 20.46
CA PHE A 80 -2.63 3.36 20.39
C PHE A 80 -1.38 2.92 19.62
N ILE A 81 -1.05 3.53 18.47
CA ILE A 81 0.17 3.21 17.74
C ILE A 81 1.39 3.42 18.63
N SER A 82 1.53 4.60 19.25
CA SER A 82 2.66 4.94 20.12
C SER A 82 2.81 3.97 21.29
N ALA A 83 1.71 3.62 21.97
CA ALA A 83 1.71 2.68 23.09
C ALA A 83 2.12 1.26 22.65
N VAL A 84 1.54 0.74 21.57
CA VAL A 84 1.84 -0.61 21.08
C VAL A 84 3.30 -0.73 20.63
N LEU A 85 3.88 0.31 20.05
CA LEU A 85 5.29 0.33 19.65
C LEU A 85 6.25 0.08 20.82
N ILE A 86 5.91 0.52 22.03
CA ILE A 86 6.70 0.29 23.24
C ILE A 86 6.53 -1.15 23.76
N ILE A 87 5.38 -1.79 23.49
CA ILE A 87 5.10 -3.17 23.92
C ILE A 87 5.98 -4.19 23.20
N PHE A 88 6.33 -3.96 21.91
CA PHE A 88 7.13 -4.90 21.14
C PHE A 88 8.48 -5.27 21.79
N PRO A 89 9.33 -4.32 22.17
CA PRO A 89 10.62 -4.65 22.81
C PRO A 89 10.46 -5.14 24.26
N LEU A 90 9.33 -4.87 24.94
CA LEU A 90 9.09 -5.34 26.31
C LEU A 90 8.71 -6.81 26.34
N PHE A 91 7.97 -7.28 25.34
CA PHE A 91 7.47 -8.65 25.28
C PHE A 91 7.77 -9.25 23.91
N ALA A 92 8.97 -9.81 23.75
CA ALA A 92 9.38 -10.51 22.53
C ALA A 92 8.72 -11.90 22.49
N HIS A 93 7.44 -11.92 22.07
CA HIS A 93 6.65 -13.14 21.94
C HIS A 93 5.74 -13.09 20.71
N PRO A 94 5.68 -14.15 19.85
CA PRO A 94 4.93 -14.11 18.60
C PRO A 94 3.46 -13.71 18.75
N ILE A 95 2.78 -14.18 19.79
CA ILE A 95 1.36 -13.85 20.04
C ILE A 95 1.21 -12.36 20.37
N VAL A 96 2.08 -11.78 21.20
CA VAL A 96 2.03 -10.37 21.56
C VAL A 96 2.29 -9.51 20.33
N TRP A 97 3.26 -9.89 19.50
CA TRP A 97 3.58 -9.19 18.27
C TRP A 97 2.44 -9.29 17.24
N THR A 98 1.79 -10.46 17.15
CA THR A 98 0.60 -10.63 16.28
C THR A 98 -0.53 -9.69 16.70
N LEU A 99 -0.86 -9.62 17.98
CA LEU A 99 -1.88 -8.70 18.50
C LEU A 99 -1.47 -7.23 18.31
N GLY A 100 -0.21 -6.90 18.57
CA GLY A 100 0.34 -5.56 18.33
C GLY A 100 0.24 -5.15 16.87
N ARG A 101 0.60 -6.02 15.93
CA ARG A 101 0.52 -5.77 14.49
C ARG A 101 -0.92 -5.60 14.02
N LEU A 102 -1.86 -6.38 14.56
CA LEU A 102 -3.29 -6.21 14.27
C LEU A 102 -3.77 -4.83 14.70
N ILE A 103 -3.44 -4.38 15.91
CA ILE A 103 -3.80 -3.04 16.40
C ILE A 103 -3.15 -1.95 15.55
N ILE A 104 -1.86 -2.08 15.23
CA ILE A 104 -1.14 -1.11 14.40
C ILE A 104 -1.75 -1.02 13.01
N GLY A 105 -2.06 -2.15 12.36
CA GLY A 105 -2.73 -2.14 11.05
C GLY A 105 -4.08 -1.46 11.09
N PHE A 106 -4.88 -1.74 12.12
CA PHE A 106 -6.15 -1.06 12.36
C PHE A 106 -5.97 0.46 12.50
N CYS A 107 -5.02 0.88 13.31
CA CYS A 107 -4.75 2.29 13.57
C CYS A 107 -4.23 3.02 12.32
N PHE A 108 -3.30 2.43 11.56
CA PHE A 108 -2.79 3.06 10.33
C PHE A 108 -3.86 3.24 9.27
N CYS A 109 -4.72 2.24 9.03
CA CYS A 109 -5.83 2.40 8.11
C CYS A 109 -6.75 3.55 8.55
N GLY A 110 -7.07 3.63 9.84
CA GLY A 110 -7.90 4.72 10.36
C GLY A 110 -7.24 6.09 10.23
N VAL A 111 -5.94 6.18 10.45
CA VAL A 111 -5.17 7.42 10.23
C VAL A 111 -5.21 7.84 8.77
N TYR A 112 -5.06 6.90 7.82
CA TYR A 112 -5.18 7.21 6.38
C TYR A 112 -6.57 7.74 6.04
N ILE A 113 -7.64 7.08 6.50
CA ILE A 113 -9.02 7.53 6.27
C ILE A 113 -9.22 8.98 6.75
N VAL A 114 -8.73 9.32 7.96
CA VAL A 114 -8.84 10.68 8.50
C VAL A 114 -7.99 11.68 7.72
N ALA A 115 -6.73 11.36 7.44
CA ALA A 115 -5.79 12.24 6.74
C ALA A 115 -6.27 12.55 5.31
N GLU A 116 -6.75 11.53 4.59
CA GLU A 116 -7.27 11.67 3.23
C GLU A 116 -8.60 12.42 3.21
N SER A 117 -9.45 12.26 4.23
CA SER A 117 -10.65 13.08 4.39
C SER A 117 -10.33 14.57 4.57
N TRP A 118 -9.30 14.90 5.35
CA TRP A 118 -8.84 16.28 5.51
C TRP A 118 -8.21 16.83 4.24
N LEU A 119 -7.41 16.01 3.54
CA LEU A 119 -6.82 16.40 2.27
C LEU A 119 -7.89 16.76 1.23
N ASN A 120 -8.92 15.91 1.12
CA ASN A 120 -10.04 16.14 0.20
C ASN A 120 -10.81 17.42 0.50
N ASN A 121 -11.08 17.68 1.78
CA ASN A 121 -11.83 18.86 2.21
C ASN A 121 -11.03 20.17 2.09
N GLY A 122 -9.69 20.09 2.16
CA GLY A 122 -8.80 21.26 2.05
C GLY A 122 -8.40 21.60 0.60
N ALA A 123 -8.69 20.74 -0.37
CA ALA A 123 -8.34 20.94 -1.78
C ALA A 123 -9.56 21.46 -2.57
N SER A 124 -9.36 22.48 -3.42
CA SER A 124 -10.31 22.84 -4.47
C SER A 124 -10.35 21.77 -5.55
N ASN A 125 -11.42 21.69 -6.33
CA ASN A 125 -11.56 20.72 -7.43
C ASN A 125 -10.32 20.71 -8.34
N ASP A 126 -9.85 21.88 -8.80
CA ASP A 126 -8.68 22.02 -9.69
C ASP A 126 -7.36 21.54 -9.06
N ASN A 127 -7.30 21.38 -7.75
CA ASN A 127 -6.08 21.03 -7.03
C ASN A 127 -6.13 19.64 -6.36
N ARG A 128 -7.25 18.90 -6.43
CA ARG A 128 -7.42 17.59 -5.78
C ARG A 128 -6.39 16.57 -6.25
N GLY A 129 -6.20 16.41 -7.56
CA GLY A 129 -5.22 15.48 -8.10
C GLY A 129 -3.78 15.86 -7.74
N LYS A 130 -3.45 17.16 -7.74
CA LYS A 130 -2.13 17.64 -7.30
C LYS A 130 -1.89 17.40 -5.81
N ALA A 131 -2.93 17.55 -4.98
CA ALA A 131 -2.87 17.27 -3.55
C ALA A 131 -2.67 15.79 -3.27
N LEU A 132 -3.42 14.92 -3.95
CA LEU A 132 -3.28 13.46 -3.83
C LEU A 132 -1.90 12.99 -4.30
N SER A 133 -1.40 13.50 -5.42
CA SER A 133 -0.06 13.16 -5.92
C SER A 133 1.03 13.58 -4.95
N LEU A 134 0.94 14.78 -4.38
CA LEU A 134 1.90 15.26 -3.38
C LEU A 134 1.84 14.43 -2.10
N TYR A 135 0.65 14.07 -1.65
CA TYR A 135 0.45 13.20 -0.50
C TYR A 135 1.09 11.82 -0.70
N MET A 136 0.92 11.20 -1.88
CA MET A 136 1.56 9.92 -2.21
C MET A 136 3.09 10.02 -2.23
N ILE A 137 3.64 11.09 -2.83
CA ILE A 137 5.10 11.31 -2.85
C ILE A 137 5.63 11.45 -1.42
N VAL A 138 4.96 12.21 -0.57
CA VAL A 138 5.34 12.40 0.84
C VAL A 138 5.31 11.08 1.61
N GLN A 139 4.28 10.27 1.41
CA GLN A 139 4.19 8.94 2.04
C GLN A 139 5.37 8.04 1.63
N MET A 140 5.60 7.89 0.32
CA MET A 140 6.67 7.03 -0.18
C MET A 140 8.06 7.53 0.23
N ALA A 141 8.29 8.86 0.14
CA ALA A 141 9.53 9.47 0.60
C ALA A 141 9.78 9.23 2.10
N GLY A 142 8.73 9.35 2.92
CA GLY A 142 8.80 9.03 4.36
C GLY A 142 9.19 7.58 4.62
N ILE A 143 8.59 6.63 3.92
CA ILE A 143 8.90 5.21 4.07
C ILE A 143 10.35 4.91 3.63
N VAL A 144 10.80 5.46 2.50
CA VAL A 144 12.18 5.30 2.01
C VAL A 144 13.19 5.90 3.00
N ALA A 145 12.93 7.12 3.48
CA ALA A 145 13.79 7.75 4.48
C ALA A 145 13.80 6.98 5.81
N GLY A 146 12.67 6.38 6.19
CA GLY A 146 12.54 5.50 7.35
C GLY A 146 13.48 4.30 7.30
N GLN A 147 13.80 3.78 6.10
CA GLN A 147 14.77 2.71 5.96
C GLN A 147 16.18 3.13 6.42
N GLY A 148 16.56 4.39 6.22
CA GLY A 148 17.82 4.92 6.71
C GLY A 148 17.90 4.97 8.24
N LEU A 149 16.80 5.16 8.95
CA LEU A 149 16.76 5.19 10.41
C LEU A 149 17.07 3.82 11.04
N LEU A 150 16.91 2.73 10.31
CA LEU A 150 17.27 1.39 10.79
C LEU A 150 18.75 1.27 11.17
N LEU A 151 19.61 2.10 10.58
CA LEU A 151 21.08 2.09 10.79
C LEU A 151 21.54 2.97 11.95
N VAL A 152 20.63 3.71 12.60
CA VAL A 152 20.97 4.69 13.64
C VAL A 152 21.29 4.03 14.99
N ALA A 153 20.67 2.86 15.25
CA ALA A 153 20.87 2.12 16.49
C ALA A 153 20.77 0.60 16.27
N ASP A 154 21.14 -0.18 17.29
CA ASP A 154 21.06 -1.64 17.27
C ASP A 154 19.60 -2.11 17.22
N PRO A 155 19.19 -2.90 16.19
CA PRO A 155 17.86 -3.49 16.10
C PRO A 155 17.54 -4.44 17.27
N GLY A 156 18.54 -5.02 17.91
CA GLY A 156 18.42 -5.85 19.11
C GLY A 156 18.01 -5.08 20.37
N GLY A 157 18.16 -3.74 20.35
CA GLY A 157 17.79 -2.86 21.45
C GLY A 157 16.35 -2.35 21.39
N TYR A 158 16.05 -1.43 22.30
CA TYR A 158 14.74 -0.76 22.40
C TYR A 158 14.73 0.64 21.73
N VAL A 159 15.91 1.19 21.40
CA VAL A 159 16.05 2.58 20.94
C VAL A 159 15.25 2.86 19.67
N LEU A 160 15.30 1.97 18.67
CA LEU A 160 14.57 2.16 17.42
C LEU A 160 13.05 2.17 17.65
N PHE A 161 12.51 1.33 18.52
CA PHE A 161 11.08 1.36 18.89
C PHE A 161 10.69 2.67 19.57
N MET A 162 11.56 3.20 20.44
CA MET A 162 11.35 4.53 21.05
C MET A 162 11.36 5.63 20.00
N VAL A 163 12.31 5.61 19.06
CA VAL A 163 12.37 6.59 17.96
C VAL A 163 11.09 6.57 17.14
N ILE A 164 10.57 5.38 16.78
CA ILE A 164 9.30 5.26 16.04
C ILE A 164 8.15 5.83 16.88
N SER A 165 8.05 5.49 18.16
CA SER A 165 7.00 5.98 19.06
C SER A 165 7.02 7.51 19.20
N ILE A 166 8.21 8.11 19.27
CA ILE A 166 8.39 9.56 19.30
C ILE A 166 7.95 10.19 17.97
N LEU A 167 8.41 9.65 16.84
CA LEU A 167 8.02 10.14 15.51
C LEU A 167 6.49 10.11 15.34
N VAL A 168 5.86 9.00 15.70
CA VAL A 168 4.40 8.86 15.69
C VAL A 168 3.74 9.90 16.58
N SER A 169 4.19 10.05 17.83
CA SER A 169 3.60 11.03 18.78
C SER A 169 3.72 12.47 18.29
N ILE A 170 4.88 12.85 17.72
CA ILE A 170 5.10 14.21 17.20
C ILE A 170 4.32 14.42 15.89
N SER A 171 4.12 13.39 15.07
CA SER A 171 3.43 13.49 13.77
C SER A 171 1.99 14.01 13.89
N PHE A 172 1.36 13.76 15.02
CA PHE A 172 -0.02 14.20 15.28
C PHE A 172 -0.13 15.67 15.67
N ALA A 173 0.93 16.25 16.26
CA ALA A 173 0.89 17.61 16.76
C ALA A 173 0.61 18.69 15.70
N PRO A 174 1.25 18.71 14.52
CA PRO A 174 0.97 19.71 13.49
C PRO A 174 -0.49 19.69 13.03
N ILE A 175 -1.07 18.50 12.89
CA ILE A 175 -2.44 18.31 12.43
C ILE A 175 -3.44 18.72 13.50
N LEU A 176 -3.24 18.30 14.74
CA LEU A 176 -4.16 18.59 15.86
C LEU A 176 -4.14 20.07 16.27
N LEU A 177 -3.05 20.79 16.01
CA LEU A 177 -2.92 22.22 16.28
C LEU A 177 -3.37 23.09 15.11
N SER A 178 -3.62 22.51 13.93
CA SER A 178 -4.11 23.27 12.77
C SER A 178 -5.62 23.50 12.87
N ILE A 179 -6.07 24.68 12.43
CA ILE A 179 -7.48 25.03 12.31
C ILE A 179 -7.97 24.50 10.96
N SER A 180 -8.46 23.28 10.92
CA SER A 180 -9.04 22.69 9.71
C SER A 180 -10.51 22.31 9.96
N PRO A 181 -11.44 22.70 9.07
CA PRO A 181 -12.83 22.29 9.18
C PRO A 181 -12.93 20.75 9.09
N THR A 182 -13.80 20.17 9.91
CA THR A 182 -14.07 18.73 9.88
C THR A 182 -14.94 18.37 8.68
N PRO A 183 -14.51 17.47 7.78
CA PRO A 183 -15.30 17.08 6.62
C PRO A 183 -16.55 16.29 7.00
N ALA A 184 -17.62 16.43 6.20
CA ALA A 184 -18.79 15.60 6.32
C ALA A 184 -18.55 14.24 5.65
N PHE A 185 -18.83 13.15 6.37
CA PHE A 185 -18.68 11.79 5.84
C PHE A 185 -19.96 11.35 5.13
N GLN A 186 -19.88 11.11 3.82
CA GLN A 186 -21.00 10.64 3.00
C GLN A 186 -21.01 9.12 2.90
N ARG A 187 -22.19 8.51 2.94
CA ARG A 187 -22.36 7.07 2.64
C ARG A 187 -22.41 6.85 1.14
N THR A 188 -21.69 5.86 0.68
CA THR A 188 -21.86 5.28 -0.67
C THR A 188 -22.69 3.99 -0.54
N ASN A 189 -23.57 3.72 -1.49
CA ASN A 189 -24.29 2.46 -1.53
C ASN A 189 -23.29 1.34 -1.89
N PRO A 190 -23.21 0.26 -1.09
CA PRO A 190 -22.24 -0.79 -1.38
C PRO A 190 -22.67 -1.63 -2.59
N MET A 191 -21.75 -1.85 -3.52
CA MET A 191 -21.89 -2.86 -4.56
C MET A 191 -21.59 -4.26 -3.99
N THR A 192 -22.37 -5.27 -4.37
CA THR A 192 -22.08 -6.65 -3.95
C THR A 192 -20.85 -7.20 -4.68
N LEU A 193 -20.06 -8.06 -4.01
CA LEU A 193 -18.88 -8.68 -4.62
C LEU A 193 -19.23 -9.49 -5.89
N ARG A 194 -20.45 -10.06 -5.96
CA ARG A 194 -20.93 -10.77 -7.15
C ARG A 194 -21.14 -9.83 -8.33
N GLN A 195 -21.76 -8.68 -8.10
CA GLN A 195 -21.95 -7.66 -9.15
C GLN A 195 -20.59 -7.17 -9.66
N LEU A 196 -19.69 -6.85 -8.74
CA LEU A 196 -18.32 -6.41 -9.07
C LEU A 196 -17.57 -7.46 -9.91
N TYR A 197 -17.66 -8.74 -9.52
CA TYR A 197 -17.05 -9.83 -10.28
C TYR A 197 -17.65 -9.99 -11.69
N VAL A 198 -18.95 -9.82 -11.83
CA VAL A 198 -19.61 -9.89 -13.16
C VAL A 198 -19.16 -8.70 -14.03
N SER A 199 -19.06 -7.50 -13.48
CA SER A 199 -18.62 -6.30 -14.22
C SER A 199 -17.14 -6.40 -14.62
N SER A 200 -16.25 -6.74 -13.71
CA SER A 200 -14.80 -6.80 -13.94
C SER A 200 -14.13 -8.01 -13.27
N PRO A 201 -14.21 -9.21 -13.90
CA PRO A 201 -13.52 -10.38 -13.37
C PRO A 201 -11.99 -10.20 -13.28
N LEU A 202 -11.39 -9.51 -14.27
CA LEU A 202 -9.94 -9.21 -14.26
C LEU A 202 -9.58 -8.29 -13.10
N GLY A 203 -10.39 -7.27 -12.82
CA GLY A 203 -10.22 -6.39 -11.66
C GLY A 203 -10.24 -7.17 -10.35
N CYS A 204 -11.24 -8.04 -10.14
CA CYS A 204 -11.38 -8.81 -8.90
C CYS A 204 -10.22 -9.79 -8.67
N VAL A 205 -9.92 -10.65 -9.65
CA VAL A 205 -8.83 -11.62 -9.54
C VAL A 205 -7.48 -10.93 -9.46
N GLY A 206 -7.29 -9.90 -10.30
CA GLY A 206 -6.05 -9.11 -10.30
C GLY A 206 -5.79 -8.45 -8.96
N MET A 207 -6.82 -7.83 -8.35
CA MET A 207 -6.69 -7.20 -7.03
C MET A 207 -6.39 -8.20 -5.91
N PHE A 208 -6.96 -9.40 -5.96
CA PHE A 208 -6.63 -10.44 -4.99
C PHE A 208 -5.17 -10.87 -5.09
N LEU A 209 -4.70 -11.20 -6.30
CA LEU A 209 -3.32 -11.61 -6.53
C LEU A 209 -2.33 -10.49 -6.19
N LEU A 210 -2.66 -9.26 -6.58
CA LEU A 210 -1.83 -8.09 -6.30
C LEU A 210 -1.76 -7.76 -4.80
N GLY A 211 -2.84 -7.99 -4.04
CA GLY A 211 -2.82 -7.90 -2.58
C GLY A 211 -1.80 -8.83 -1.96
N GLY A 212 -1.71 -10.08 -2.47
CA GLY A 212 -0.68 -11.04 -2.08
C GLY A 212 0.72 -10.58 -2.41
N VAL A 213 0.95 -10.03 -3.62
CA VAL A 213 2.26 -9.46 -4.03
C VAL A 213 2.65 -8.30 -3.13
N PHE A 214 1.73 -7.35 -2.93
CA PHE A 214 1.96 -6.16 -2.12
C PHE A 214 2.34 -6.51 -0.67
N SER A 215 1.54 -7.36 -0.02
CA SER A 215 1.81 -7.76 1.36
C SER A 215 3.08 -8.59 1.52
N SER A 216 3.45 -9.36 0.50
CA SER A 216 4.76 -10.05 0.45
C SER A 216 5.91 -9.06 0.47
N GLN A 217 5.86 -8.01 -0.36
CA GLN A 217 6.88 -6.97 -0.41
C GLN A 217 6.97 -6.19 0.91
N PHE A 218 5.84 -5.76 1.46
CA PHE A 218 5.82 -4.92 2.67
C PHE A 218 5.95 -5.70 3.97
N GLY A 219 5.45 -6.91 4.00
CA GLY A 219 5.50 -7.75 5.20
C GLY A 219 6.75 -8.61 5.27
N MET A 220 7.12 -9.26 4.17
CA MET A 220 8.12 -10.33 4.21
C MET A 220 9.49 -9.97 3.64
N ALA A 221 9.68 -8.80 2.98
CA ALA A 221 10.97 -8.45 2.39
C ALA A 221 12.11 -8.34 3.42
N ALA A 222 11.82 -7.79 4.61
CA ALA A 222 12.83 -7.71 5.69
C ALA A 222 13.08 -9.10 6.32
N VAL A 223 12.05 -9.93 6.44
CA VAL A 223 12.18 -11.34 6.90
C VAL A 223 13.02 -12.14 5.90
N PHE A 224 12.75 -12.00 4.59
CA PHE A 224 13.60 -12.57 3.55
C PHE A 224 15.04 -12.10 3.69
N GLY A 225 15.28 -10.80 3.83
CA GLY A 225 16.63 -10.25 3.94
C GLY A 225 17.39 -10.78 5.15
N ALA A 226 16.74 -10.95 6.30
CA ALA A 226 17.31 -11.55 7.49
C ALA A 226 17.60 -13.05 7.28
N ALA A 227 16.65 -13.82 6.75
CA ALA A 227 16.82 -15.24 6.45
C ALA A 227 17.86 -15.51 5.34
N ALA A 228 18.16 -14.53 4.49
CA ALA A 228 19.20 -14.58 3.46
C ALA A 228 20.56 -14.05 3.95
N ASP A 229 20.75 -13.85 5.27
CA ASP A 229 21.97 -13.32 5.89
C ASP A 229 22.46 -11.98 5.32
N LEU A 230 21.54 -11.15 4.84
CA LEU A 230 21.88 -9.80 4.38
C LEU A 230 22.28 -8.90 5.54
N ARG A 231 23.31 -8.07 5.33
CA ARG A 231 23.69 -7.05 6.32
C ARG A 231 22.55 -6.04 6.50
N LEU A 232 22.43 -5.44 7.68
CA LEU A 232 21.38 -4.49 8.02
C LEU A 232 21.18 -3.39 6.96
N GLY A 233 22.29 -2.79 6.48
CA GLY A 233 22.24 -1.79 5.40
C GLY A 233 21.76 -2.35 4.06
N GLN A 234 22.03 -3.63 3.78
CA GLN A 234 21.52 -4.30 2.58
C GLN A 234 20.01 -4.56 2.68
N ILE A 235 19.50 -4.98 3.85
CA ILE A 235 18.06 -5.15 4.10
C ILE A 235 17.34 -3.81 3.91
N SER A 236 17.86 -2.74 4.52
CA SER A 236 17.34 -1.39 4.38
C SER A 236 17.26 -0.95 2.91
N ALA A 237 18.36 -1.10 2.16
CA ALA A 237 18.42 -0.74 0.74
C ALA A 237 17.50 -1.62 -0.13
N PHE A 238 17.41 -2.92 0.16
CA PHE A 238 16.54 -3.86 -0.54
C PHE A 238 15.06 -3.49 -0.38
N VAL A 239 14.62 -3.20 0.85
CA VAL A 239 13.24 -2.75 1.11
C VAL A 239 12.98 -1.40 0.46
N ALA A 240 13.92 -0.44 0.55
CA ALA A 240 13.79 0.86 -0.09
C ALA A 240 13.64 0.76 -1.61
N ALA A 241 14.33 -0.22 -2.24
CA ALA A 241 14.32 -0.38 -3.70
C ALA A 241 12.91 -0.65 -4.26
N PHE A 242 12.04 -1.37 -3.55
CA PHE A 242 10.63 -1.55 -3.96
C PHE A 242 9.88 -0.21 -4.06
N TYR A 243 10.05 0.65 -3.08
CA TYR A 243 9.37 1.95 -3.04
C TYR A 243 9.94 2.94 -4.07
N VAL A 244 11.27 2.94 -4.24
CA VAL A 244 11.91 3.76 -5.26
C VAL A 244 11.46 3.34 -6.66
N GLY A 245 11.39 2.02 -6.92
CA GLY A 245 10.84 1.50 -8.16
C GLY A 245 9.41 1.95 -8.40
N ALA A 246 8.55 1.85 -7.37
CA ALA A 246 7.17 2.33 -7.41
C ALA A 246 7.09 3.83 -7.78
N MET A 247 7.88 4.68 -7.11
CA MET A 247 7.89 6.13 -7.38
C MET A 247 8.32 6.46 -8.81
N VAL A 248 9.35 5.77 -9.32
CA VAL A 248 9.94 6.07 -10.64
C VAL A 248 9.04 5.56 -11.77
N LEU A 249 8.46 4.35 -11.64
CA LEU A 249 7.73 3.71 -12.74
C LEU A 249 6.22 4.03 -12.73
N GLN A 250 5.70 4.65 -11.67
CA GLN A 250 4.29 5.04 -11.59
C GLN A 250 3.89 5.99 -12.75
N TYR A 251 4.70 7.00 -13.03
CA TYR A 251 4.41 7.99 -14.06
C TYR A 251 4.49 7.40 -15.49
N PRO A 252 5.57 6.73 -15.91
CA PRO A 252 5.63 6.12 -17.24
C PRO A 252 4.49 5.14 -17.50
N ILE A 253 4.17 4.27 -16.51
CA ILE A 253 3.11 3.27 -16.67
C ILE A 253 1.75 3.95 -16.77
N GLY A 254 1.48 5.00 -15.98
CA GLY A 254 0.27 5.80 -16.11
C GLY A 254 0.15 6.44 -17.50
N TRP A 255 1.23 7.03 -18.02
CA TRP A 255 1.25 7.62 -19.34
C TRP A 255 0.93 6.62 -20.47
N PHE A 256 1.40 5.38 -20.34
CA PHE A 256 1.04 4.30 -21.28
C PHE A 256 -0.42 3.85 -21.10
N SER A 257 -0.96 3.87 -19.86
CA SER A 257 -2.34 3.50 -19.57
C SER A 257 -3.37 4.32 -20.34
N ASP A 258 -3.09 5.62 -20.56
CA ASP A 258 -3.98 6.53 -21.26
C ASP A 258 -3.85 6.45 -22.79
N ARG A 259 -2.94 5.61 -23.33
CA ARG A 259 -2.61 5.53 -24.77
C ARG A 259 -2.70 4.16 -25.38
N MET A 260 -2.95 3.13 -24.58
CA MET A 260 -3.04 1.75 -25.09
C MET A 260 -4.08 0.93 -24.32
N ASP A 261 -4.50 -0.20 -24.87
CA ASP A 261 -5.41 -1.13 -24.19
C ASP A 261 -4.84 -1.52 -22.82
N ARG A 262 -5.56 -1.16 -21.75
CA ARG A 262 -5.16 -1.41 -20.36
C ARG A 262 -4.92 -2.87 -20.05
N ARG A 263 -5.62 -3.80 -20.72
CA ARG A 263 -5.44 -5.24 -20.50
C ARG A 263 -4.10 -5.73 -21.05
N VAL A 264 -3.67 -5.17 -22.19
CA VAL A 264 -2.33 -5.42 -22.75
C VAL A 264 -1.28 -4.87 -21.79
N LEU A 265 -1.46 -3.65 -21.32
CA LEU A 265 -0.53 -3.03 -20.35
C LEU A 265 -0.46 -3.80 -19.04
N ILE A 266 -1.59 -4.24 -18.46
CA ILE A 266 -1.64 -5.10 -17.27
C ILE A 266 -0.86 -6.38 -17.51
N SER A 267 -1.03 -7.02 -18.70
CA SER A 267 -0.31 -8.25 -19.05
C SER A 267 1.21 -8.02 -19.15
N ILE A 268 1.65 -6.94 -19.78
CA ILE A 268 3.07 -6.59 -19.93
C ILE A 268 3.69 -6.29 -18.56
N VAL A 269 3.06 -5.42 -17.78
CA VAL A 269 3.59 -4.98 -16.47
C VAL A 269 3.65 -6.15 -15.49
N SER A 270 2.61 -7.01 -15.45
CA SER A 270 2.63 -8.20 -14.61
C SER A 270 3.66 -9.24 -15.08
N ALA A 271 3.85 -9.43 -16.40
CA ALA A 271 4.88 -10.30 -16.93
C ALA A 271 6.29 -9.82 -16.59
N MET A 272 6.55 -8.50 -16.71
CA MET A 272 7.83 -7.91 -16.33
C MET A 272 8.11 -8.10 -14.83
N GLY A 273 7.10 -7.93 -13.97
CA GLY A 273 7.22 -8.21 -12.54
C GLY A 273 7.50 -9.69 -12.23
N ALA A 274 6.87 -10.61 -12.95
CA ALA A 274 7.14 -12.04 -12.83
C ALA A 274 8.56 -12.38 -13.28
N LEU A 275 9.04 -11.80 -14.39
CA LEU A 275 10.43 -11.98 -14.87
C LEU A 275 11.44 -11.41 -13.86
N ALA A 276 11.16 -10.25 -13.27
CA ALA A 276 12.02 -9.68 -12.23
C ALA A 276 12.08 -10.61 -11.00
N ALA A 277 10.97 -11.24 -10.62
CA ALA A 277 10.95 -12.22 -9.55
C ALA A 277 11.74 -13.49 -9.90
N LEU A 278 11.66 -13.98 -11.13
CA LEU A 278 12.51 -15.08 -11.61
C LEU A 278 13.99 -14.73 -11.52
N VAL A 279 14.38 -13.52 -11.91
CA VAL A 279 15.77 -13.03 -11.73
C VAL A 279 16.14 -13.03 -10.24
N GLY A 280 15.24 -12.65 -9.34
CA GLY A 280 15.44 -12.72 -7.90
C GLY A 280 15.66 -14.15 -7.39
N ILE A 281 14.93 -15.16 -7.91
CA ILE A 281 15.10 -16.58 -7.54
C ILE A 281 16.52 -17.09 -7.84
N PHE A 282 17.04 -16.79 -9.03
CA PHE A 282 18.34 -17.30 -9.46
C PHE A 282 19.51 -16.40 -9.07
N GLY A 283 19.26 -15.12 -8.81
CA GLY A 283 20.29 -14.12 -8.53
C GLY A 283 20.37 -13.63 -7.07
N TRP A 284 19.68 -14.28 -6.14
CA TRP A 284 19.56 -13.81 -4.75
C TRP A 284 20.90 -13.71 -3.99
N PHE A 285 21.94 -14.45 -4.42
CA PHE A 285 23.29 -14.39 -3.89
C PHE A 285 24.07 -13.13 -4.34
N SER A 286 23.55 -12.37 -5.29
CA SER A 286 24.16 -11.12 -5.79
C SER A 286 23.35 -9.91 -5.37
N PHE A 287 23.86 -9.10 -4.44
CA PHE A 287 23.13 -7.94 -3.91
C PHE A 287 22.70 -6.92 -4.98
N PRO A 288 23.52 -6.55 -5.99
CA PRO A 288 23.06 -5.70 -7.07
C PRO A 288 21.87 -6.27 -7.87
N VAL A 289 21.85 -7.59 -8.08
CA VAL A 289 20.74 -8.29 -8.75
C VAL A 289 19.49 -8.23 -7.89
N LEU A 290 19.60 -8.44 -6.57
CA LEU A 290 18.49 -8.28 -5.64
C LEU A 290 17.90 -6.87 -5.66
N LEU A 291 18.74 -5.84 -5.67
CA LEU A 291 18.27 -4.45 -5.76
C LEU A 291 17.52 -4.19 -7.07
N GLY A 292 18.05 -4.67 -8.19
CA GLY A 292 17.39 -4.56 -9.50
C GLY A 292 16.06 -5.29 -9.54
N ALA A 293 15.99 -6.51 -9.00
CA ALA A 293 14.76 -7.29 -8.90
C ALA A 293 13.72 -6.58 -8.02
N ALA A 294 14.11 -6.10 -6.83
CA ALA A 294 13.23 -5.37 -5.92
C ALA A 294 12.70 -4.08 -6.57
N PHE A 295 13.57 -3.29 -7.20
CA PHE A 295 13.19 -2.08 -7.92
C PHE A 295 12.15 -2.36 -9.01
N LEU A 296 12.38 -3.38 -9.84
CA LEU A 296 11.45 -3.75 -10.91
C LEU A 296 10.14 -4.33 -10.36
N ILE A 297 10.19 -5.21 -9.37
CA ILE A 297 8.97 -5.78 -8.77
C ILE A 297 8.11 -4.67 -8.15
N GLY A 298 8.71 -3.77 -7.36
CA GLY A 298 8.00 -2.64 -6.77
C GLY A 298 7.45 -1.68 -7.81
N GLY A 299 8.26 -1.38 -8.84
CA GLY A 299 7.90 -0.51 -9.94
C GLY A 299 6.81 -1.05 -10.85
N MET A 300 6.66 -2.37 -10.96
CA MET A 300 5.58 -3.01 -11.71
C MET A 300 4.33 -3.21 -10.85
N SER A 301 4.46 -3.66 -9.60
CA SER A 301 3.31 -4.01 -8.75
C SER A 301 2.48 -2.79 -8.30
N ASN A 302 3.12 -1.67 -7.97
CA ASN A 302 2.38 -0.50 -7.47
C ASN A 302 1.46 0.14 -8.54
N PRO A 303 1.93 0.41 -9.78
CA PRO A 303 1.05 0.95 -10.82
C PRO A 303 -0.07 -0.01 -11.22
N LEU A 304 0.15 -1.34 -11.10
CA LEU A 304 -0.90 -2.33 -11.38
C LEU A 304 -2.16 -2.14 -10.52
N TYR A 305 -2.01 -1.62 -9.30
CA TYR A 305 -3.16 -1.32 -8.44
C TYR A 305 -4.08 -0.29 -9.10
N SER A 306 -3.52 0.83 -9.53
CA SER A 306 -4.26 1.87 -10.24
C SER A 306 -4.78 1.41 -11.60
N LEU A 307 -3.99 0.61 -12.34
CA LEU A 307 -4.41 0.03 -13.63
C LEU A 307 -5.63 -0.87 -13.50
N LEU A 308 -5.69 -1.72 -12.47
CA LEU A 308 -6.81 -2.61 -12.23
C LEU A 308 -8.08 -1.85 -11.81
N ILE A 309 -7.94 -0.75 -11.05
CA ILE A 309 -9.05 0.14 -10.72
C ILE A 309 -9.54 0.83 -11.99
N ALA A 310 -8.64 1.46 -12.75
CA ALA A 310 -8.98 2.14 -13.99
C ALA A 310 -9.65 1.19 -15.00
N HIS A 311 -9.09 -0.02 -15.19
CA HIS A 311 -9.71 -1.05 -16.01
C HIS A 311 -11.10 -1.47 -15.53
N THR A 312 -11.34 -1.50 -14.22
CA THR A 312 -12.67 -1.83 -13.70
C THR A 312 -13.66 -0.71 -13.95
N ASN A 313 -13.22 0.53 -13.79
CA ASN A 313 -14.04 1.72 -14.01
C ASN A 313 -14.46 1.88 -15.48
N ASP A 314 -13.65 1.42 -16.45
CA ASP A 314 -14.01 1.43 -17.89
C ASP A 314 -15.27 0.61 -18.21
N PHE A 315 -15.77 -0.19 -17.29
CA PHE A 315 -16.98 -1.02 -17.42
C PHE A 315 -18.11 -0.63 -16.48
N LEU A 316 -18.03 0.53 -15.82
CA LEU A 316 -18.98 0.94 -14.81
C LEU A 316 -19.47 2.37 -15.08
N ASP A 317 -20.72 2.62 -14.74
CA ASP A 317 -21.24 3.97 -14.66
C ASP A 317 -20.62 4.72 -13.46
N TYR A 318 -20.53 6.04 -13.57
CA TYR A 318 -19.87 6.88 -12.55
C TYR A 318 -20.40 6.65 -11.13
N GLU A 319 -21.73 6.46 -10.99
CA GLU A 319 -22.38 6.24 -9.69
C GLU A 319 -21.89 4.96 -8.99
N ASP A 320 -21.48 3.94 -9.77
CA ASP A 320 -21.03 2.64 -9.27
C ASP A 320 -19.52 2.57 -8.99
N MET A 321 -18.71 3.48 -9.56
CA MET A 321 -17.24 3.43 -9.48
C MET A 321 -16.72 3.46 -8.02
N VAL A 322 -17.29 4.32 -7.15
CA VAL A 322 -16.87 4.44 -5.75
C VAL A 322 -17.20 3.17 -4.97
N ALA A 323 -18.36 2.58 -5.22
CA ALA A 323 -18.77 1.32 -4.61
C ALA A 323 -17.88 0.15 -5.07
N ALA A 324 -17.58 0.09 -6.37
CA ALA A 324 -16.69 -0.90 -6.97
C ALA A 324 -15.26 -0.81 -6.39
N SER A 325 -14.72 0.40 -6.28
CA SER A 325 -13.38 0.62 -5.71
C SER A 325 -13.28 0.18 -4.25
N SER A 326 -14.33 0.38 -3.47
CA SER A 326 -14.41 -0.14 -2.09
C SER A 326 -14.43 -1.67 -2.06
N GLY A 327 -15.11 -2.30 -3.02
CA GLY A 327 -15.12 -3.76 -3.21
C GLY A 327 -13.75 -4.31 -3.63
N LEU A 328 -13.08 -3.64 -4.57
CA LEU A 328 -11.72 -3.99 -5.00
C LEU A 328 -10.70 -3.86 -3.86
N LEU A 329 -10.79 -2.80 -3.05
CA LEU A 329 -9.95 -2.63 -1.86
C LEU A 329 -10.15 -3.78 -0.87
N PHE A 330 -11.39 -4.21 -0.67
CA PHE A 330 -11.68 -5.35 0.20
C PHE A 330 -11.08 -6.65 -0.33
N ILE A 331 -11.21 -6.93 -1.64
CA ILE A 331 -10.63 -8.09 -2.30
C ILE A 331 -9.09 -8.06 -2.21
N ASN A 332 -8.48 -6.89 -2.44
CA ASN A 332 -7.04 -6.68 -2.27
C ASN A 332 -6.59 -6.98 -0.83
N GLY A 333 -7.35 -6.50 0.16
CA GLY A 333 -7.11 -6.80 1.57
C GLY A 333 -7.14 -8.30 1.91
N LEU A 334 -8.05 -9.08 1.31
CA LEU A 334 -8.08 -10.53 1.47
C LEU A 334 -6.81 -11.19 0.88
N GLY A 335 -6.38 -10.73 -0.29
CA GLY A 335 -5.10 -11.14 -0.88
C GLY A 335 -3.92 -10.78 0.01
N ALA A 336 -3.93 -9.58 0.58
CA ALA A 336 -2.87 -9.09 1.46
C ALA A 336 -2.76 -9.87 2.77
N ILE A 337 -3.86 -10.39 3.31
CA ILE A 337 -3.84 -11.28 4.49
C ILE A 337 -3.18 -12.60 4.14
N SER A 338 -3.44 -13.15 2.97
CA SER A 338 -2.93 -14.48 2.57
C SER A 338 -1.46 -14.45 2.14
N GLY A 339 -0.97 -13.33 1.58
CA GLY A 339 0.37 -13.22 1.00
C GLY A 339 1.50 -13.61 1.96
N PRO A 340 1.64 -12.97 3.13
CA PRO A 340 2.71 -13.30 4.08
C PRO A 340 2.65 -14.76 4.55
N LEU A 341 1.45 -15.32 4.78
CA LEU A 341 1.27 -16.70 5.22
C LEU A 341 1.80 -17.69 4.17
N ILE A 342 1.47 -17.45 2.90
CA ILE A 342 1.96 -18.27 1.78
C ILE A 342 3.47 -18.12 1.64
N VAL A 343 4.00 -16.89 1.71
CA VAL A 343 5.45 -16.64 1.63
C VAL A 343 6.17 -17.33 2.77
N GLY A 344 5.70 -17.20 4.01
CA GLY A 344 6.33 -17.83 5.17
C GLY A 344 6.39 -19.35 5.03
N TRP A 345 5.26 -19.96 4.64
CA TRP A 345 5.22 -21.40 4.41
C TRP A 345 6.17 -21.86 3.28
N VAL A 346 6.18 -21.12 2.15
CA VAL A 346 7.06 -21.47 1.01
C VAL A 346 8.53 -21.26 1.37
N MET A 347 8.87 -20.21 2.11
CA MET A 347 10.24 -19.99 2.57
C MET A 347 10.71 -21.09 3.55
N ASP A 348 9.84 -21.59 4.42
CA ASP A 348 10.17 -22.73 5.30
C ASP A 348 10.48 -24.00 4.51
N GLN A 349 9.84 -24.23 3.34
CA GLN A 349 10.04 -25.43 2.52
C GLN A 349 11.22 -25.29 1.53
N PHE A 350 11.39 -24.14 0.94
CA PHE A 350 12.30 -23.91 -0.20
C PHE A 350 13.44 -22.92 0.12
N GLY A 351 13.52 -22.46 1.38
CA GLY A 351 14.49 -21.46 1.80
C GLY A 351 14.13 -20.04 1.33
N PRO A 352 15.05 -19.05 1.46
CA PRO A 352 14.79 -17.65 1.18
C PRO A 352 14.26 -17.36 -0.22
N SER A 353 14.68 -18.13 -1.25
CA SER A 353 14.21 -17.99 -2.63
C SER A 353 12.68 -18.14 -2.77
N GLY A 354 12.02 -18.77 -1.80
CA GLY A 354 10.57 -18.89 -1.70
C GLY A 354 9.84 -17.54 -1.73
N PHE A 355 10.47 -16.49 -1.23
CA PHE A 355 9.93 -15.13 -1.29
C PHE A 355 9.67 -14.68 -2.75
N PHE A 356 10.67 -14.80 -3.61
CA PHE A 356 10.54 -14.47 -5.03
C PHE A 356 9.66 -15.45 -5.79
N LEU A 357 9.69 -16.73 -5.41
CA LEU A 357 8.84 -17.76 -6.02
C LEU A 357 7.36 -17.43 -5.89
N VAL A 358 6.92 -17.00 -4.70
CA VAL A 358 5.52 -16.60 -4.48
C VAL A 358 5.17 -15.36 -5.28
N ILE A 359 6.01 -14.31 -5.24
CA ILE A 359 5.78 -13.08 -6.01
C ILE A 359 5.70 -13.39 -7.52
N GLY A 360 6.63 -14.19 -8.03
CA GLY A 360 6.67 -14.59 -9.44
C GLY A 360 5.45 -15.40 -9.85
N THR A 361 4.97 -16.29 -8.98
CA THR A 361 3.77 -17.09 -9.21
C THR A 361 2.51 -16.23 -9.25
N LEU A 362 2.37 -15.28 -8.31
CA LEU A 362 1.23 -14.37 -8.26
C LEU A 362 1.21 -13.42 -9.48
N MET A 363 2.36 -12.82 -9.82
CA MET A 363 2.48 -11.92 -10.98
C MET A 363 2.29 -12.69 -12.31
N GLY A 364 2.90 -13.88 -12.43
CA GLY A 364 2.71 -14.75 -13.60
C GLY A 364 1.27 -15.24 -13.73
N GLY A 365 0.63 -15.59 -12.61
CA GLY A 365 -0.79 -15.94 -12.58
C GLY A 365 -1.68 -14.79 -13.04
N LEU A 366 -1.36 -13.56 -12.62
CA LEU A 366 -2.07 -12.37 -13.12
C LEU A 366 -1.88 -12.19 -14.62
N THR A 367 -0.66 -12.38 -15.14
CA THR A 367 -0.37 -12.30 -16.57
C THR A 367 -1.21 -13.32 -17.37
N ILE A 368 -1.17 -14.58 -16.97
CA ILE A 368 -1.90 -15.66 -17.63
C ILE A 368 -3.41 -15.37 -17.60
N TYR A 369 -3.92 -14.93 -16.45
CA TYR A 369 -5.34 -14.61 -16.31
C TYR A 369 -5.73 -13.38 -17.14
N ALA A 370 -4.92 -12.34 -17.21
CA ALA A 370 -5.16 -11.17 -18.05
C ALA A 370 -5.21 -11.56 -19.54
N LEU A 371 -4.26 -12.35 -20.03
CA LEU A 371 -4.25 -12.88 -21.39
C LEU A 371 -5.50 -13.72 -21.69
N TYR A 372 -5.89 -14.62 -20.77
CA TYR A 372 -7.13 -15.37 -20.89
C TYR A 372 -8.36 -14.46 -21.00
N ARG A 373 -8.45 -13.41 -20.15
CA ARG A 373 -9.59 -12.49 -20.18
C ARG A 373 -9.68 -11.67 -21.48
N MET A 374 -8.56 -11.39 -22.13
CA MET A 374 -8.53 -10.74 -23.44
C MET A 374 -9.23 -11.58 -24.52
N THR A 375 -9.26 -12.92 -24.40
CA THR A 375 -9.98 -13.81 -25.32
C THR A 375 -11.49 -13.89 -25.06
N GLN A 376 -11.97 -13.41 -23.89
CA GLN A 376 -13.37 -13.59 -23.45
C GLN A 376 -14.25 -12.35 -23.69
N ARG A 377 -13.68 -11.18 -23.80
CA ARG A 377 -14.41 -9.91 -23.95
C ARG A 377 -13.62 -8.97 -24.86
N ALA A 378 -14.30 -8.21 -25.70
CA ALA A 378 -13.68 -7.15 -26.49
C ALA A 378 -13.11 -6.01 -25.60
N SER A 379 -12.11 -5.29 -26.08
CA SER A 379 -11.60 -4.08 -25.40
C SER A 379 -12.62 -2.94 -25.48
N VAL A 380 -12.58 -2.10 -24.47
CA VAL A 380 -13.10 -0.72 -24.60
C VAL A 380 -12.14 0.03 -25.53
N ALA A 381 -12.65 0.85 -26.42
CA ALA A 381 -11.80 1.69 -27.26
C ALA A 381 -10.97 2.66 -26.39
N VAL A 382 -9.74 2.95 -26.78
CA VAL A 382 -8.85 3.81 -25.99
C VAL A 382 -9.47 5.19 -25.78
N GLU A 383 -10.23 5.67 -26.75
CA GLU A 383 -10.95 6.94 -26.75
C GLU A 383 -12.09 6.97 -25.70
N ASP A 384 -12.64 5.81 -25.36
CA ASP A 384 -13.76 5.66 -24.41
C ASP A 384 -13.24 5.30 -22.98
N THR A 385 -11.92 5.21 -22.76
CA THR A 385 -11.36 4.88 -21.44
C THR A 385 -11.19 6.14 -20.59
N GLY A 386 -11.53 6.05 -19.30
CA GLY A 386 -11.29 7.14 -18.34
C GLY A 386 -9.80 7.43 -18.12
N VAL A 387 -9.48 8.58 -17.53
CA VAL A 387 -8.10 9.00 -17.23
C VAL A 387 -7.50 8.14 -16.11
N TYR A 388 -6.21 7.80 -16.23
CA TYR A 388 -5.47 7.09 -15.19
C TYR A 388 -5.22 8.00 -13.98
N ALA A 389 -5.70 7.62 -12.82
CA ALA A 389 -5.39 8.28 -11.55
C ALA A 389 -4.50 7.39 -10.69
N ALA A 390 -3.34 7.89 -10.32
CA ALA A 390 -2.40 7.17 -9.47
C ALA A 390 -2.96 7.04 -8.03
N VAL A 391 -3.01 5.82 -7.50
CA VAL A 391 -3.44 5.52 -6.14
C VAL A 391 -2.51 4.50 -5.51
N ALA A 392 -2.14 4.70 -4.26
CA ALA A 392 -1.32 3.74 -3.53
C ALA A 392 -2.15 2.51 -3.11
N PRO A 393 -1.57 1.30 -3.07
CA PRO A 393 -2.25 0.12 -2.56
C PRO A 393 -2.67 0.20 -1.08
N SER A 394 -2.08 1.13 -0.33
CA SER A 394 -2.45 1.46 1.06
C SER A 394 -3.53 2.55 1.17
N ALA A 395 -4.02 3.09 0.04
CA ALA A 395 -5.04 4.13 0.03
C ALA A 395 -6.35 3.66 0.67
N SER A 396 -7.03 4.58 1.35
CA SER A 396 -8.35 4.33 1.89
C SER A 396 -9.45 4.51 0.83
N PRO A 397 -10.69 4.12 1.13
CA PRO A 397 -11.82 4.41 0.25
C PRO A 397 -11.99 5.91 -0.08
N VAL A 398 -11.50 6.79 0.79
CA VAL A 398 -11.56 8.25 0.57
C VAL A 398 -10.61 8.68 -0.53
N ALA A 399 -9.34 8.22 -0.50
CA ALA A 399 -8.37 8.52 -1.56
C ALA A 399 -8.81 7.96 -2.92
N LEU A 400 -9.42 6.78 -2.93
CA LEU A 400 -10.00 6.19 -4.14
C LEU A 400 -11.09 7.08 -4.73
N LYS A 401 -12.00 7.61 -3.89
CA LYS A 401 -13.01 8.56 -4.33
C LYS A 401 -12.38 9.84 -4.91
N ILE A 402 -11.38 10.40 -4.22
CA ILE A 402 -10.67 11.61 -4.70
C ILE A 402 -10.05 11.38 -6.08
N ALA A 403 -9.42 10.22 -6.27
CA ALA A 403 -8.79 9.87 -7.54
C ALA A 403 -9.82 9.71 -8.66
N GLN A 404 -11.00 9.17 -8.36
CA GLN A 404 -12.10 9.02 -9.31
C GLN A 404 -12.74 10.36 -9.68
N ASP A 405 -13.07 11.18 -8.68
CA ASP A 405 -13.61 12.52 -8.91
C ASP A 405 -12.64 13.33 -9.82
N TYR A 406 -11.32 13.25 -9.55
CA TYR A 406 -10.29 13.89 -10.36
C TYR A 406 -10.23 13.35 -11.81
N ALA A 407 -10.34 12.04 -12.00
CA ALA A 407 -10.33 11.44 -13.34
C ALA A 407 -11.53 11.88 -14.18
N VAL A 408 -12.70 12.03 -13.55
CA VAL A 408 -13.92 12.50 -14.22
C VAL A 408 -13.87 13.99 -14.55
N ASP A 409 -13.36 14.81 -13.63
CA ASP A 409 -13.21 16.28 -13.87
C ASP A 409 -12.31 16.53 -15.10
N ILE A 410 -11.18 15.80 -15.23
CA ILE A 410 -10.30 15.94 -16.41
C ILE A 410 -10.99 15.46 -17.69
N ALA A 411 -11.71 14.34 -17.67
CA ALA A 411 -12.41 13.85 -18.86
C ALA A 411 -13.45 14.87 -19.35
N GLY A 412 -14.16 15.54 -18.43
CA GLY A 412 -15.09 16.62 -18.78
C GLY A 412 -14.42 17.87 -19.39
N GLU A 413 -13.22 18.23 -18.91
CA GLU A 413 -12.45 19.36 -19.49
C GLU A 413 -11.93 19.06 -20.91
N GLU A 414 -11.59 17.79 -21.21
CA GLU A 414 -11.13 17.37 -22.55
C GLU A 414 -12.27 17.31 -23.58
N GLU A 415 -13.53 17.10 -23.15
CA GLU A 415 -14.71 17.12 -24.01
C GLU A 415 -15.18 18.56 -24.36
N GLU A 416 -14.88 19.55 -23.52
CA GLU A 416 -15.27 20.96 -23.71
C GLU A 416 -14.22 21.79 -24.48
N GLY A 417 -13.01 21.32 -24.72
CA GLY A 417 -11.88 22.01 -25.35
C GLY A 417 -11.58 21.53 -26.77
#